data_1f4d4109a74ab11a99b916192ceef438
#
_entry.id   1f4d4109a74ab11a99b916192ceef438
#
_cell.length_a   1.000
_cell.length_b   1.000
_cell.length_c   1.000
_cell.angle_alpha   90.00
_cell.angle_beta   90.00
_cell.angle_gamma   90.00
#
_symmetry.space_group_name_H-M   'P 1'
#
loop_
_entity.id
_entity.type
_entity.pdbx_description
1 polymer ?
#
loop_
_entity_poly.entity_id
_entity_poly.type
_entity_poly.pdbx_seq_one_letter_code
_entity_poly.pdbx_strand_id
1 'polypeptide(L)'
;MKVKILVTGLVFTLGGSLAVPLRANDQIIPPTISKIWPSGMQRGRTATFTIDGRSLSGAKDVIFDSPGISAKVSGITAVPEKISGPRAGVDTEAQVPRGKKERAQIKITVAKDVEPGIHRFRIQTPLGTSNMAVIAIDSLQEINASGKSLEGSAAPPQRVELPATLIGTIAAPGDTHDYSFEGKAGEELVFQVVASPIGSNLQSLLVLRDSSGKVLAEAGENEIARMLYSATNCRSKAFIPYPSPIGRKAEERIISIV
;
A
#
# COMPACT_ATOMS: atom_id res chain seq x y z
N MET A 1 -22.43 12.85 95.71
CA MET A 1 -22.19 11.86 94.64
C MET A 1 -22.12 12.65 93.29
N LYS A 2 -20.93 12.86 92.73
CA LYS A 2 -20.71 13.63 91.50
C LYS A 2 -20.38 12.65 90.41
N VAL A 3 -21.24 12.55 89.39
CA VAL A 3 -21.07 11.76 88.20
C VAL A 3 -20.28 12.58 87.16
N LYS A 4 -19.12 12.17 86.76
CA LYS A 4 -18.38 12.74 85.62
C LYS A 4 -18.74 11.96 84.36
N ILE A 5 -19.36 12.64 83.40
CA ILE A 5 -19.58 12.11 82.06
C ILE A 5 -18.38 12.46 81.21
N LEU A 6 -17.68 11.44 80.72
CA LEU A 6 -16.56 11.57 79.78
C LEU A 6 -17.13 11.47 78.35
N VAL A 7 -17.09 12.57 77.62
CA VAL A 7 -17.49 12.59 76.19
C VAL A 7 -16.26 12.36 75.37
N THR A 8 -16.14 11.16 74.78
CA THR A 8 -15.08 10.82 73.84
C THR A 8 -15.48 11.27 72.45
N GLY A 9 -14.89 12.36 71.98
CA GLY A 9 -15.10 12.86 70.62
C GLY A 9 -14.42 11.95 69.59
N LEU A 10 -15.23 11.36 68.73
CA LEU A 10 -14.75 10.58 67.54
C LEU A 10 -14.44 11.57 66.40
N VAL A 11 -13.15 11.78 66.11
CA VAL A 11 -12.72 12.58 64.98
C VAL A 11 -12.82 11.73 63.73
N PHE A 12 -13.83 11.97 62.87
CA PHE A 12 -13.89 11.43 61.51
C PHE A 12 -12.94 12.24 60.63
N THR A 13 -11.79 11.67 60.25
CA THR A 13 -10.97 12.17 59.18
C THR A 13 -11.65 11.78 57.86
N LEU A 14 -12.26 12.73 57.18
CA LEU A 14 -12.67 12.59 55.79
C LEU A 14 -11.39 12.45 54.95
N GLY A 15 -11.03 11.21 54.60
CA GLY A 15 -10.05 10.93 53.56
C GLY A 15 -10.62 11.36 52.22
N GLY A 16 -10.30 12.58 51.79
CA GLY A 16 -10.62 13.05 50.45
C GLY A 16 -9.87 12.19 49.43
N SER A 17 -10.56 11.24 48.80
CA SER A 17 -10.08 10.59 47.59
C SER A 17 -9.96 11.65 46.49
N LEU A 18 -8.74 12.10 46.23
CA LEU A 18 -8.44 12.88 45.03
C LEU A 18 -8.70 11.98 43.84
N ALA A 19 -9.93 11.92 43.36
CA ALA A 19 -10.25 11.39 42.06
C ALA A 19 -9.55 12.30 41.05
N VAL A 20 -8.40 11.86 40.55
CA VAL A 20 -7.74 12.47 39.40
C VAL A 20 -8.76 12.33 38.26
N PRO A 21 -9.27 13.42 37.68
CA PRO A 21 -10.17 13.28 36.54
C PRO A 21 -9.37 12.64 35.41
N LEU A 22 -9.72 11.43 35.02
CA LEU A 22 -9.30 10.84 33.74
C LEU A 22 -9.71 11.87 32.68
N ARG A 23 -8.70 12.51 32.09
CA ARG A 23 -8.94 13.38 30.94
C ARG A 23 -9.58 12.54 29.86
N ALA A 24 -10.80 12.85 29.50
CA ALA A 24 -11.60 12.17 28.47
C ALA A 24 -10.98 12.21 27.06
N ASN A 25 -9.72 12.58 26.93
CA ASN A 25 -9.05 12.85 25.68
C ASN A 25 -7.88 11.90 25.35
N ASP A 26 -7.64 10.86 26.13
CA ASP A 26 -6.67 9.82 25.81
C ASP A 26 -7.36 8.68 25.01
N GLN A 27 -8.01 9.04 23.90
CA GLN A 27 -8.44 8.01 22.96
C GLN A 27 -7.21 7.32 22.38
N ILE A 28 -7.07 6.04 22.70
CA ILE A 28 -6.08 5.18 22.07
C ILE A 28 -6.45 5.04 20.60
N ILE A 29 -5.65 5.64 19.73
CA ILE A 29 -5.87 5.57 18.30
C ILE A 29 -5.03 4.41 17.78
N PRO A 30 -5.67 3.32 17.32
CA PRO A 30 -4.95 2.14 16.86
C PRO A 30 -4.10 2.48 15.63
N PRO A 31 -3.01 1.73 15.39
CA PRO A 31 -2.19 1.91 14.20
C PRO A 31 -3.00 1.62 12.94
N THR A 32 -2.73 2.38 11.88
CA THR A 32 -3.33 2.15 10.56
C THR A 32 -2.27 2.21 9.48
N ILE A 33 -2.39 1.33 8.49
CA ILE A 33 -1.61 1.33 7.26
C ILE A 33 -2.47 1.94 6.16
N SER A 34 -1.94 2.91 5.43
CA SER A 34 -2.64 3.59 4.34
C SER A 34 -2.01 3.38 2.97
N LYS A 35 -0.70 3.07 2.92
CA LYS A 35 0.04 2.86 1.69
C LYS A 35 1.26 1.98 1.93
N ILE A 36 1.59 1.17 0.94
CA ILE A 36 2.77 0.31 0.91
C ILE A 36 3.50 0.53 -0.42
N TRP A 37 4.83 0.59 -0.38
CA TRP A 37 5.65 0.66 -1.58
C TRP A 37 6.99 -0.06 -1.36
N PRO A 38 7.42 -0.91 -2.28
CA PRO A 38 6.68 -1.43 -3.45
C PRO A 38 5.47 -2.26 -3.03
N SER A 39 4.57 -2.59 -3.96
CA SER A 39 3.35 -3.35 -3.68
C SER A 39 3.58 -4.87 -3.57
N GLY A 40 4.81 -5.32 -3.80
CA GLY A 40 5.20 -6.72 -3.66
C GLY A 40 6.67 -6.96 -3.95
N MET A 41 7.05 -8.25 -4.07
CA MET A 41 8.43 -8.65 -4.36
C MET A 41 8.51 -10.09 -4.86
N GLN A 42 9.64 -10.41 -5.48
CA GLN A 42 9.98 -11.79 -5.87
C GLN A 42 10.27 -12.65 -4.63
N ARG A 43 9.77 -13.89 -4.61
CA ARG A 43 10.12 -14.89 -3.58
C ARG A 43 11.62 -15.21 -3.58
N GLY A 44 12.15 -15.63 -2.45
CA GLY A 44 13.58 -15.90 -2.28
C GLY A 44 14.44 -14.64 -2.21
N ARG A 45 13.84 -13.46 -2.03
CA ARG A 45 14.54 -12.17 -1.95
C ARG A 45 14.27 -11.47 -0.62
N THR A 46 15.06 -10.45 -0.40
CA THR A 46 14.88 -9.48 0.68
C THR A 46 14.80 -8.09 0.09
N ALA A 47 13.76 -7.32 0.45
CA ALA A 47 13.56 -5.97 -0.03
C ALA A 47 13.13 -5.03 1.09
N THR A 48 13.33 -3.72 0.91
CA THR A 48 12.88 -2.69 1.84
C THR A 48 11.59 -2.09 1.33
N PHE A 49 10.59 -2.09 2.19
CA PHE A 49 9.28 -1.52 1.95
C PHE A 49 9.10 -0.23 2.73
N THR A 50 8.47 0.73 2.11
CA THR A 50 8.02 1.97 2.75
C THR A 50 6.52 1.84 3.02
N ILE A 51 6.14 1.98 4.29
CA ILE A 51 4.74 1.90 4.71
C ILE A 51 4.32 3.25 5.29
N ASP A 52 3.37 3.90 4.67
CA ASP A 52 2.74 5.11 5.21
C ASP A 52 1.51 4.73 6.02
N GLY A 53 1.36 5.37 7.17
CA GLY A 53 0.26 5.08 8.07
C GLY A 53 0.12 6.09 9.19
N ARG A 54 -0.58 5.69 10.26
CA ARG A 54 -0.72 6.47 11.49
C ARG A 54 -0.46 5.60 12.71
N SER A 55 0.08 6.20 13.76
CA SER A 55 0.35 5.54 15.04
C SER A 55 1.25 4.30 14.91
N LEU A 56 2.24 4.34 14.00
CA LEU A 56 3.17 3.25 13.74
C LEU A 56 4.35 3.23 14.72
N SER A 57 4.55 4.31 15.49
CA SER A 57 5.62 4.43 16.48
C SER A 57 5.64 3.26 17.46
N GLY A 58 6.84 2.73 17.71
CA GLY A 58 7.02 1.58 18.57
C GLY A 58 6.63 0.25 17.96
N ALA A 59 6.44 0.19 16.64
CA ALA A 59 6.21 -1.08 15.94
C ALA A 59 7.35 -2.06 16.23
N LYS A 60 6.98 -3.26 16.70
CA LYS A 60 7.93 -4.32 17.08
C LYS A 60 7.89 -5.46 16.08
N ASP A 61 6.69 -5.89 15.71
CA ASP A 61 6.46 -7.06 14.90
C ASP A 61 5.59 -6.78 13.69
N VAL A 62 5.83 -7.55 12.63
CA VAL A 62 5.01 -7.60 11.43
C VAL A 62 4.56 -9.05 11.27
N ILE A 63 3.26 -9.26 11.37
CA ILE A 63 2.66 -10.60 11.39
C ILE A 63 2.10 -10.90 10.00
N PHE A 64 2.62 -11.93 9.35
CA PHE A 64 2.17 -12.42 8.05
C PHE A 64 1.27 -13.65 8.18
N ASP A 65 0.46 -13.89 7.16
CA ASP A 65 -0.37 -15.10 7.02
C ASP A 65 0.42 -16.32 6.52
N SER A 66 1.68 -16.14 6.13
CA SER A 66 2.58 -17.19 5.64
C SER A 66 3.83 -17.30 6.52
N PRO A 67 4.21 -18.48 6.98
CA PRO A 67 5.40 -18.68 7.84
C PRO A 67 6.72 -18.43 7.10
N GLY A 68 6.74 -18.53 5.77
CA GLY A 68 7.93 -18.26 4.94
C GLY A 68 8.22 -16.78 4.72
N ILE A 69 7.41 -15.87 5.27
CA ILE A 69 7.60 -14.42 5.16
C ILE A 69 7.93 -13.86 6.53
N SER A 70 9.01 -13.09 6.61
CA SER A 70 9.43 -12.41 7.82
C SER A 70 9.77 -10.96 7.55
N ALA A 71 9.69 -10.11 8.57
CA ALA A 71 10.04 -8.71 8.42
C ALA A 71 10.71 -8.13 9.65
N LYS A 72 11.49 -7.06 9.43
CA LYS A 72 12.13 -6.27 10.48
C LYS A 72 11.86 -4.79 10.22
N VAL A 73 11.32 -4.10 11.21
CA VAL A 73 11.18 -2.65 11.20
C VAL A 73 12.58 -2.04 11.35
N SER A 74 13.00 -1.22 10.39
CA SER A 74 14.32 -0.58 10.36
C SER A 74 14.29 0.89 10.77
N GLY A 75 13.13 1.54 10.69
CA GLY A 75 12.97 2.93 11.11
C GLY A 75 11.54 3.42 10.98
N ILE A 76 11.17 4.41 11.78
CA ILE A 76 9.88 5.09 11.70
C ILE A 76 10.14 6.59 11.79
N THR A 77 9.57 7.35 10.87
CA THR A 77 9.70 8.80 10.79
C THR A 77 8.32 9.47 10.74
N ALA A 78 8.19 10.61 11.42
CA ALA A 78 6.98 11.42 11.31
C ALA A 78 6.87 12.04 9.91
N VAL A 79 5.68 12.05 9.35
CA VAL A 79 5.37 12.70 8.07
C VAL A 79 4.61 13.99 8.38
N PRO A 80 5.12 15.17 8.01
CA PRO A 80 4.41 16.42 8.21
C PRO A 80 3.03 16.41 7.55
N GLU A 81 1.99 16.74 8.28
CA GLU A 81 0.67 16.99 7.69
C GLU A 81 0.65 18.44 7.18
N LYS A 82 0.32 18.61 5.90
CA LYS A 82 -0.08 19.92 5.42
C LYS A 82 -1.44 20.22 6.05
N ILE A 83 -1.45 21.12 7.02
CA ILE A 83 -2.69 21.69 7.55
C ILE A 83 -3.26 22.51 6.40
N SER A 84 -4.22 21.96 5.69
CA SER A 84 -5.07 22.77 4.81
C SER A 84 -5.85 23.70 5.74
N GLY A 85 -5.66 25.02 5.58
CA GLY A 85 -6.33 26.01 6.40
C GLY A 85 -7.84 25.80 6.45
N PRO A 86 -8.54 26.41 7.42
CA PRO A 86 -9.98 26.24 7.60
C PRO A 86 -10.68 26.59 6.28
N ARG A 87 -11.41 25.61 5.72
CA ARG A 87 -12.39 25.91 4.66
C ARG A 87 -13.48 26.76 5.30
N ALA A 88 -13.55 28.01 4.93
CA ALA A 88 -14.62 28.90 5.35
C ALA A 88 -15.97 28.27 4.99
N GLY A 89 -16.82 28.00 6.00
CA GLY A 89 -18.21 27.56 5.82
C GLY A 89 -18.51 26.08 6.07
N VAL A 90 -17.58 25.27 6.59
CA VAL A 90 -17.90 23.93 7.09
C VAL A 90 -17.91 23.99 8.62
N ASP A 91 -19.07 23.74 9.20
CA ASP A 91 -19.23 23.55 10.64
C ASP A 91 -18.18 22.60 11.16
N THR A 92 -17.57 22.97 12.27
CA THR A 92 -16.58 22.17 12.99
C THR A 92 -17.22 20.87 13.48
N GLU A 93 -17.34 19.88 12.59
CA GLU A 93 -17.43 18.50 13.06
C GLU A 93 -16.19 18.27 13.92
N ALA A 94 -16.43 17.89 15.16
CA ALA A 94 -15.39 17.60 16.15
C ALA A 94 -14.30 16.79 15.46
N GLN A 95 -13.08 17.35 15.36
CA GLN A 95 -11.97 16.69 14.68
C GLN A 95 -11.73 15.36 15.39
N VAL A 96 -12.20 14.29 14.76
CA VAL A 96 -11.93 12.94 15.27
C VAL A 96 -10.40 12.81 15.40
N PRO A 97 -9.89 12.53 16.60
CA PRO A 97 -8.46 12.41 16.80
C PRO A 97 -7.87 11.41 15.82
N ARG A 98 -7.01 11.87 14.97
CA ARG A 98 -6.30 11.02 13.99
C ARG A 98 -4.88 10.88 14.45
N GLY A 99 -4.42 9.68 14.78
CA GLY A 99 -3.05 9.45 15.20
C GLY A 99 -2.00 10.11 14.31
N LYS A 100 -0.78 10.29 14.80
CA LYS A 100 0.31 10.92 14.04
C LYS A 100 0.56 10.19 12.73
N LYS A 101 0.67 10.94 11.63
CA LYS A 101 1.05 10.39 10.34
C LYS A 101 2.53 10.03 10.35
N GLU A 102 2.83 8.79 10.00
CA GLU A 102 4.16 8.23 10.10
C GLU A 102 4.49 7.36 8.89
N ARG A 103 5.78 7.21 8.64
CA ARG A 103 6.35 6.37 7.61
C ARG A 103 7.29 5.37 8.26
N ALA A 104 7.00 4.08 8.09
CA ALA A 104 7.86 2.99 8.51
C ALA A 104 8.67 2.45 7.33
N GLN A 105 9.95 2.17 7.58
CA GLN A 105 10.82 1.38 6.71
C GLN A 105 10.87 -0.03 7.25
N ILE A 106 10.48 -1.00 6.44
CA ILE A 106 10.40 -2.41 6.84
C ILE A 106 11.17 -3.26 5.84
N LYS A 107 12.13 -4.03 6.33
CA LYS A 107 12.88 -4.99 5.54
C LYS A 107 12.14 -6.32 5.58
N ILE A 108 11.59 -6.76 4.44
CA ILE A 108 10.83 -8.01 4.29
C ILE A 108 11.72 -9.04 3.61
N THR A 109 11.73 -10.25 4.14
CA THR A 109 12.41 -11.42 3.57
C THR A 109 11.38 -12.50 3.26
N VAL A 110 11.40 -13.00 2.03
CA VAL A 110 10.49 -14.04 1.55
C VAL A 110 11.31 -15.29 1.20
N ALA A 111 10.95 -16.43 1.75
CA ALA A 111 11.58 -17.70 1.42
C ALA A 111 11.27 -18.15 -0.02
N LYS A 112 12.10 -19.03 -0.58
CA LYS A 112 11.95 -19.48 -1.98
C LYS A 112 10.74 -20.35 -2.24
N ASP A 113 10.25 -21.00 -1.20
CA ASP A 113 9.14 -21.95 -1.18
C ASP A 113 7.79 -21.30 -0.86
N VAL A 114 7.76 -20.00 -0.63
CA VAL A 114 6.49 -19.27 -0.47
C VAL A 114 5.70 -19.32 -1.78
N GLU A 115 4.44 -19.69 -1.68
CA GLU A 115 3.54 -19.71 -2.84
C GLU A 115 3.33 -18.32 -3.41
N PRO A 116 3.43 -18.13 -4.73
CA PRO A 116 3.10 -16.87 -5.37
C PRO A 116 1.63 -16.49 -5.12
N GLY A 117 1.37 -15.20 -4.88
CA GLY A 117 0.02 -14.72 -4.62
C GLY A 117 -0.01 -13.50 -3.71
N ILE A 118 -1.21 -13.21 -3.23
CA ILE A 118 -1.45 -12.09 -2.31
C ILE A 118 -1.33 -12.57 -0.87
N HIS A 119 -0.37 -12.04 -0.15
CA HIS A 119 -0.13 -12.33 1.26
C HIS A 119 -0.56 -11.16 2.14
N ARG A 120 -1.15 -11.49 3.29
CA ARG A 120 -1.70 -10.52 4.22
C ARG A 120 -0.75 -10.32 5.38
N PHE A 121 -0.73 -9.09 5.90
CA PHE A 121 0.03 -8.79 7.11
C PHE A 121 -0.59 -7.67 7.94
N ARG A 122 -0.12 -7.57 9.17
CA ARG A 122 -0.44 -6.50 10.12
C ARG A 122 0.81 -6.07 10.85
N ILE A 123 0.84 -4.81 11.29
CA ILE A 123 1.91 -4.27 12.13
C ILE A 123 1.41 -4.22 13.56
N GLN A 124 2.21 -4.73 14.49
CA GLN A 124 1.94 -4.67 15.92
C GLN A 124 2.74 -3.54 16.59
N THR A 125 2.02 -2.66 17.29
CA THR A 125 2.58 -1.53 18.07
C THR A 125 2.10 -1.60 19.50
N PRO A 126 2.66 -0.80 20.43
CA PRO A 126 2.14 -0.69 21.80
C PRO A 126 0.67 -0.22 21.86
N LEU A 127 0.17 0.45 20.84
CA LEU A 127 -1.22 0.93 20.74
C LEU A 127 -2.19 -0.10 20.12
N GLY A 128 -1.70 -1.28 19.79
CA GLY A 128 -2.47 -2.37 19.21
C GLY A 128 -1.97 -2.83 17.84
N THR A 129 -2.82 -3.56 17.12
CA THR A 129 -2.52 -4.14 15.81
C THR A 129 -3.19 -3.32 14.70
N SER A 130 -2.49 -3.09 13.59
CA SER A 130 -3.01 -2.31 12.46
C SER A 130 -4.18 -3.00 11.74
N ASN A 131 -4.86 -2.27 10.86
CA ASN A 131 -5.67 -2.88 9.82
C ASN A 131 -4.82 -3.85 9.00
N MET A 132 -5.50 -4.77 8.32
CA MET A 132 -4.87 -5.71 7.40
C MET A 132 -4.36 -4.96 6.16
N ALA A 133 -3.15 -5.31 5.76
CA ALA A 133 -2.51 -4.85 4.55
C ALA A 133 -2.07 -6.08 3.73
N VAL A 134 -1.76 -5.87 2.45
CA VAL A 134 -1.39 -6.94 1.53
C VAL A 134 -0.11 -6.61 0.78
N ILE A 135 0.64 -7.64 0.44
CA ILE A 135 1.73 -7.60 -0.54
C ILE A 135 1.55 -8.73 -1.55
N ALA A 136 2.00 -8.51 -2.77
CA ALA A 136 2.02 -9.57 -3.76
C ALA A 136 3.41 -10.23 -3.77
N ILE A 137 3.45 -11.55 -3.72
CA ILE A 137 4.66 -12.34 -3.88
C ILE A 137 4.61 -13.02 -5.24
N ASP A 138 5.71 -12.96 -5.96
CA ASP A 138 5.83 -13.44 -7.33
C ASP A 138 7.04 -14.35 -7.48
N SER A 139 7.06 -15.19 -8.53
CA SER A 139 8.22 -15.96 -8.96
C SER A 139 9.06 -15.23 -10.01
N LEU A 140 8.49 -14.23 -10.68
CA LEU A 140 9.10 -13.48 -11.75
C LEU A 140 10.02 -12.36 -11.24
N GLN A 141 10.94 -11.93 -12.08
CA GLN A 141 11.75 -10.76 -11.81
C GLN A 141 10.88 -9.51 -11.81
N GLU A 142 11.06 -8.67 -10.79
CA GLU A 142 10.37 -7.39 -10.71
C GLU A 142 11.20 -6.26 -11.36
N ILE A 143 10.53 -5.47 -12.18
CA ILE A 143 11.08 -4.31 -12.87
C ILE A 143 10.25 -3.08 -12.51
N ASN A 144 10.90 -2.06 -11.95
CA ASN A 144 10.20 -0.80 -11.66
C ASN A 144 9.92 -0.03 -12.96
N ALA A 145 8.71 0.47 -13.09
CA ALA A 145 8.35 1.39 -14.16
C ALA A 145 9.20 2.66 -14.06
N SER A 146 10.00 2.94 -15.08
CA SER A 146 10.94 4.07 -15.10
C SER A 146 10.41 5.29 -15.85
N GLY A 147 9.32 5.17 -16.58
CA GLY A 147 8.77 6.21 -17.44
C GLY A 147 7.32 6.54 -17.13
N LYS A 148 7.06 7.81 -16.78
CA LYS A 148 5.74 8.38 -16.95
C LYS A 148 5.66 8.91 -18.36
N SER A 149 4.72 8.40 -19.13
CA SER A 149 4.33 8.97 -20.40
C SER A 149 2.95 9.62 -20.21
N LEU A 150 2.71 10.73 -20.87
CA LEU A 150 1.34 11.22 -21.09
C LEU A 150 0.86 10.60 -22.38
N GLU A 151 -0.43 10.36 -22.51
CA GLU A 151 -1.02 9.92 -23.77
C GLU A 151 -0.57 10.84 -24.91
N GLY A 152 0.00 10.24 -25.98
CA GLY A 152 0.55 10.99 -27.10
C GLY A 152 1.98 11.53 -26.89
N SER A 153 2.65 11.21 -25.75
CA SER A 153 4.04 11.56 -25.52
C SER A 153 4.97 10.86 -26.53
N ALA A 154 5.99 11.59 -26.99
CA ALA A 154 7.07 11.05 -27.82
C ALA A 154 8.18 10.33 -27.02
N ALA A 155 8.00 10.14 -25.70
CA ALA A 155 8.98 9.44 -24.90
C ALA A 155 9.12 7.98 -25.36
N PRO A 156 10.34 7.45 -25.47
CA PRO A 156 10.53 6.06 -25.87
C PRO A 156 9.98 5.11 -24.78
N PRO A 157 9.34 4.00 -25.18
CA PRO A 157 8.87 3.00 -24.22
C PRO A 157 10.05 2.37 -23.48
N GLN A 158 9.82 2.02 -22.21
CA GLN A 158 10.80 1.26 -21.44
C GLN A 158 10.95 -0.15 -22.03
N ARG A 159 12.18 -0.50 -22.43
CA ARG A 159 12.47 -1.86 -22.88
C ARG A 159 12.52 -2.81 -21.68
N VAL A 160 11.83 -3.94 -21.80
CA VAL A 160 11.76 -4.98 -20.77
C VAL A 160 12.00 -6.36 -21.37
N GLU A 161 12.60 -7.24 -20.57
CA GLU A 161 12.78 -8.65 -20.93
C GLU A 161 11.70 -9.47 -20.24
N LEU A 162 11.07 -10.39 -20.98
CA LEU A 162 10.03 -11.28 -20.48
C LEU A 162 10.60 -12.66 -20.16
N PRO A 163 10.04 -13.39 -19.17
CA PRO A 163 8.89 -12.98 -18.33
C PRO A 163 9.31 -12.04 -17.19
N ALA A 164 8.45 -11.08 -16.83
CA ALA A 164 8.71 -10.12 -15.77
C ALA A 164 7.41 -9.59 -15.13
N THR A 165 7.52 -9.13 -13.89
CA THR A 165 6.49 -8.33 -13.23
C THR A 165 6.92 -6.87 -13.26
N LEU A 166 6.09 -6.01 -13.85
CA LEU A 166 6.32 -4.57 -13.91
C LEU A 166 5.56 -3.90 -12.79
N ILE A 167 6.24 -3.06 -12.01
CA ILE A 167 5.64 -2.35 -10.88
C ILE A 167 5.68 -0.86 -11.16
N GLY A 168 4.51 -0.22 -11.10
CA GLY A 168 4.38 1.20 -11.36
C GLY A 168 3.43 1.92 -10.43
N THR A 169 3.32 3.22 -10.61
CA THR A 169 2.34 4.07 -9.95
C THR A 169 1.78 5.07 -10.95
N ILE A 170 0.49 4.99 -11.21
CA ILE A 170 -0.23 6.01 -11.95
C ILE A 170 -0.57 7.15 -10.98
N ALA A 171 -0.07 8.33 -11.26
CA ALA A 171 -0.17 9.47 -10.36
C ALA A 171 -1.34 10.38 -10.67
N ALA A 172 -1.76 10.46 -11.93
CA ALA A 172 -2.84 11.32 -12.39
C ALA A 172 -3.62 10.67 -13.55
N PRO A 173 -4.87 11.09 -13.78
CA PRO A 173 -5.61 10.71 -14.98
C PRO A 173 -4.83 11.08 -16.25
N GLY A 174 -4.77 10.16 -17.21
CA GLY A 174 -4.01 10.32 -18.45
C GLY A 174 -2.52 9.94 -18.35
N ASP A 175 -2.00 9.63 -17.15
CA ASP A 175 -0.66 9.02 -17.04
C ASP A 175 -0.68 7.63 -17.69
N THR A 176 0.36 7.32 -18.45
CA THR A 176 0.58 6.00 -19.07
C THR A 176 1.95 5.46 -18.71
N HIS A 177 2.08 4.14 -18.71
CA HIS A 177 3.37 3.47 -18.70
C HIS A 177 3.50 2.69 -20.00
N ASP A 178 4.49 3.03 -20.81
CA ASP A 178 4.73 2.42 -22.11
C ASP A 178 5.94 1.48 -22.02
N TYR A 179 5.74 0.24 -22.46
CA TYR A 179 6.77 -0.79 -22.45
C TYR A 179 6.98 -1.33 -23.85
N SER A 180 8.21 -1.77 -24.14
CA SER A 180 8.55 -2.52 -25.32
C SER A 180 9.26 -3.82 -24.95
N PHE A 181 8.91 -4.89 -25.61
CA PHE A 181 9.52 -6.21 -25.40
C PHE A 181 9.65 -6.95 -26.73
N GLU A 182 10.44 -7.99 -26.72
CA GLU A 182 10.60 -8.91 -27.85
C GLU A 182 10.05 -10.27 -27.46
N GLY A 183 9.29 -10.90 -28.36
CA GLY A 183 8.84 -12.27 -28.23
C GLY A 183 9.33 -13.11 -29.40
N LYS A 184 9.15 -14.42 -29.34
CA LYS A 184 9.51 -15.37 -30.40
C LYS A 184 8.27 -15.77 -31.17
N ALA A 185 8.39 -15.92 -32.48
CA ALA A 185 7.29 -16.37 -33.32
C ALA A 185 6.76 -17.73 -32.83
N GLY A 186 5.44 -17.85 -32.66
CA GLY A 186 4.77 -19.03 -32.12
C GLY A 186 4.68 -19.07 -30.58
N GLU A 187 5.25 -18.12 -29.87
CA GLU A 187 5.14 -18.00 -28.40
C GLU A 187 3.78 -17.40 -28.02
N GLU A 188 3.12 -17.98 -27.03
CA GLU A 188 1.93 -17.40 -26.43
C GLU A 188 2.35 -16.51 -25.25
N LEU A 189 2.01 -15.24 -25.34
CA LEU A 189 2.27 -14.26 -24.28
C LEU A 189 0.96 -13.95 -23.55
N VAL A 190 1.04 -13.93 -22.23
CA VAL A 190 -0.08 -13.64 -21.34
C VAL A 190 0.25 -12.40 -20.52
N PHE A 191 -0.66 -11.44 -20.49
CA PHE A 191 -0.52 -10.19 -19.75
C PHE A 191 -1.71 -9.98 -18.83
N GLN A 192 -1.43 -9.52 -17.63
CA GLN A 192 -2.46 -9.20 -16.64
C GLN A 192 -2.07 -7.96 -15.85
N VAL A 193 -3.04 -7.09 -15.57
CA VAL A 193 -2.88 -5.99 -14.60
C VAL A 193 -3.52 -6.39 -13.28
N VAL A 194 -2.77 -6.22 -12.20
CA VAL A 194 -3.24 -6.49 -10.83
C VAL A 194 -3.18 -5.18 -10.05
N ALA A 195 -4.31 -4.60 -9.72
CA ALA A 195 -4.43 -3.35 -8.98
C ALA A 195 -5.32 -3.52 -7.73
N SER A 196 -6.58 -3.86 -7.89
CA SER A 196 -7.53 -4.00 -6.79
C SER A 196 -7.15 -5.07 -5.75
N PRO A 197 -6.61 -6.24 -6.12
CA PRO A 197 -6.15 -7.23 -5.14
C PRO A 197 -5.05 -6.73 -4.20
N ILE A 198 -4.27 -5.72 -4.62
CA ILE A 198 -3.21 -5.09 -3.81
C ILE A 198 -3.69 -3.80 -3.13
N GLY A 199 -5.00 -3.54 -3.12
CA GLY A 199 -5.61 -2.37 -2.47
C GLY A 199 -5.55 -1.07 -3.28
N SER A 200 -5.24 -1.14 -4.57
CA SER A 200 -5.29 0.01 -5.48
C SER A 200 -6.73 0.24 -5.98
N ASN A 201 -7.10 1.51 -6.15
CA ASN A 201 -8.37 1.90 -6.78
C ASN A 201 -8.18 2.23 -8.28
N LEU A 202 -7.11 1.72 -8.87
CA LEU A 202 -6.80 1.95 -10.27
C LEU A 202 -7.80 1.17 -11.15
N GLN A 203 -8.42 1.85 -12.08
CA GLN A 203 -9.11 1.24 -13.22
C GLN A 203 -8.15 1.31 -14.41
N SER A 204 -7.51 0.19 -14.73
CA SER A 204 -6.49 0.12 -15.76
C SER A 204 -7.03 -0.44 -17.06
N LEU A 205 -6.42 -0.02 -18.17
CA LEU A 205 -6.56 -0.65 -19.46
C LEU A 205 -5.17 -1.02 -19.98
N LEU A 206 -4.98 -2.28 -20.28
CA LEU A 206 -3.79 -2.80 -20.96
C LEU A 206 -4.09 -2.87 -22.47
N VAL A 207 -3.25 -2.24 -23.29
CA VAL A 207 -3.36 -2.29 -24.75
C VAL A 207 -2.06 -2.83 -25.33
N LEU A 208 -2.16 -3.95 -26.03
CA LEU A 208 -1.05 -4.55 -26.76
C LEU A 208 -1.08 -4.10 -28.22
N ARG A 209 0.07 -3.64 -28.73
CA ARG A 209 0.19 -3.17 -30.12
C ARG A 209 1.40 -3.82 -30.78
N ASP A 210 1.30 -4.04 -32.08
CA ASP A 210 2.47 -4.41 -32.90
C ASP A 210 3.38 -3.20 -33.21
N SER A 211 4.46 -3.45 -33.91
CA SER A 211 5.43 -2.41 -34.30
C SER A 211 4.83 -1.34 -35.22
N SER A 212 3.72 -1.64 -35.91
CA SER A 212 3.00 -0.67 -36.76
C SER A 212 2.01 0.21 -35.95
N GLY A 213 1.79 -0.12 -34.67
CA GLY A 213 0.82 0.54 -33.81
C GLY A 213 -0.58 -0.07 -33.84
N LYS A 214 -0.79 -1.16 -34.60
CA LYS A 214 -2.07 -1.87 -34.65
C LYS A 214 -2.34 -2.56 -33.30
N VAL A 215 -3.56 -2.41 -32.78
CA VAL A 215 -4.00 -3.09 -31.56
C VAL A 215 -4.14 -4.59 -31.82
N LEU A 216 -3.49 -5.38 -31.00
CA LEU A 216 -3.51 -6.84 -31.03
C LEU A 216 -4.42 -7.43 -29.97
N ALA A 217 -4.44 -6.83 -28.77
CA ALA A 217 -5.30 -7.23 -27.66
C ALA A 217 -5.51 -6.06 -26.70
N GLU A 218 -6.62 -6.11 -25.97
CA GLU A 218 -6.94 -5.21 -24.87
C GLU A 218 -7.46 -6.01 -23.68
N ALA A 219 -7.17 -5.55 -22.46
CA ALA A 219 -7.71 -6.13 -21.24
C ALA A 219 -7.87 -5.04 -20.18
N GLY A 220 -9.00 -5.06 -19.49
CA GLY A 220 -9.26 -4.25 -18.32
C GLY A 220 -8.54 -4.77 -17.06
N GLU A 221 -8.84 -4.14 -15.93
CA GLU A 221 -8.34 -4.59 -14.63
C GLU A 221 -8.83 -6.02 -14.33
N ASN A 222 -7.92 -6.86 -13.83
CA ASN A 222 -8.14 -8.30 -13.53
C ASN A 222 -8.52 -9.17 -14.73
N GLU A 223 -8.54 -8.63 -15.92
CA GLU A 223 -8.67 -9.39 -17.14
C GLU A 223 -7.29 -9.88 -17.61
N ILE A 224 -7.29 -10.92 -18.43
CA ILE A 224 -6.07 -11.51 -19.00
C ILE A 224 -6.08 -11.24 -20.51
N ALA A 225 -5.12 -10.47 -20.98
CA ALA A 225 -4.84 -10.38 -22.41
C ALA A 225 -3.94 -11.54 -22.81
N ARG A 226 -4.37 -12.31 -23.81
CA ARG A 226 -3.57 -13.39 -24.41
C ARG A 226 -3.25 -13.06 -25.84
N MET A 227 -2.04 -13.33 -26.25
CA MET A 227 -1.57 -13.09 -27.60
C MET A 227 -0.68 -14.21 -28.08
N LEU A 228 -0.99 -14.80 -29.21
CA LEU A 228 -0.06 -15.65 -29.93
C LEU A 228 0.89 -14.75 -30.74
N TYR A 229 2.17 -14.83 -30.44
CA TYR A 229 3.16 -13.98 -31.07
C TYR A 229 3.45 -14.41 -32.51
N SER A 230 3.13 -13.55 -33.48
CA SER A 230 3.27 -13.89 -34.90
C SER A 230 4.42 -13.19 -35.63
N ALA A 231 5.07 -12.19 -35.04
CA ALA A 231 6.11 -11.41 -35.69
C ALA A 231 7.10 -10.75 -34.73
N THR A 232 8.26 -10.35 -35.21
CA THR A 232 9.30 -9.62 -34.51
C THR A 232 8.89 -8.20 -34.11
N ASN A 233 9.08 -7.84 -32.83
CA ASN A 233 8.89 -6.52 -32.22
C ASN A 233 7.44 -6.12 -31.92
N CYS A 234 6.93 -6.52 -30.76
CA CYS A 234 5.72 -5.93 -30.18
C CYS A 234 6.05 -4.80 -29.21
N ARG A 235 5.25 -3.76 -29.25
CA ARG A 235 5.20 -2.70 -28.22
C ARG A 235 3.92 -2.86 -27.43
N SER A 236 4.00 -2.88 -26.12
CA SER A 236 2.82 -2.80 -25.27
C SER A 236 2.70 -1.39 -24.71
N LYS A 237 1.46 -0.89 -24.67
CA LYS A 237 1.08 0.31 -23.96
C LYS A 237 0.09 -0.05 -22.88
N ALA A 238 0.40 0.25 -21.64
CA ALA A 238 -0.61 0.28 -20.61
C ALA A 238 -1.22 1.69 -20.59
N PHE A 239 -2.47 1.80 -20.98
CA PHE A 239 -3.22 3.04 -21.05
C PHE A 239 -4.36 3.03 -20.05
N ILE A 240 -4.56 4.15 -19.34
CA ILE A 240 -5.66 4.30 -18.39
C ILE A 240 -6.60 5.38 -18.91
N PRO A 241 -7.76 5.00 -19.47
CA PRO A 241 -8.64 5.94 -20.16
C PRO A 241 -9.66 6.66 -19.28
N TYR A 242 -9.72 6.46 -17.95
CA TYR A 242 -10.81 7.06 -17.20
C TYR A 242 -10.35 7.86 -15.96
N PRO A 243 -10.92 9.08 -15.78
CA PRO A 243 -10.62 9.86 -14.58
C PRO A 243 -11.25 9.19 -13.36
N SER A 244 -10.42 8.66 -12.47
CA SER A 244 -10.87 8.39 -11.11
C SER A 244 -11.35 9.71 -10.50
N PRO A 245 -12.60 9.82 -10.01
CA PRO A 245 -13.13 11.07 -9.44
C PRO A 245 -12.42 11.51 -8.16
N ILE A 246 -11.49 10.71 -7.67
CA ILE A 246 -10.75 10.98 -6.44
C ILE A 246 -9.27 10.99 -6.81
N GLY A 247 -8.65 12.16 -6.86
CA GLY A 247 -7.24 12.42 -7.21
C GLY A 247 -6.21 11.75 -6.30
N ARG A 248 -6.26 10.42 -6.16
CA ARG A 248 -5.31 9.59 -5.43
C ARG A 248 -4.43 8.87 -6.41
N LYS A 249 -3.13 8.87 -6.13
CA LYS A 249 -2.16 8.02 -6.81
C LYS A 249 -2.57 6.57 -6.65
N ALA A 250 -2.60 5.82 -7.74
CA ALA A 250 -2.92 4.41 -7.75
C ALA A 250 -1.68 3.58 -8.12
N GLU A 251 -1.49 2.46 -7.48
CA GLU A 251 -0.39 1.53 -7.75
C GLU A 251 -0.88 0.45 -8.72
N GLU A 252 -0.01 0.01 -9.62
CA GLU A 252 -0.29 -1.05 -10.57
C GLU A 252 0.81 -2.11 -10.54
N ARG A 253 0.45 -3.33 -10.86
CA ARG A 253 1.37 -4.41 -11.21
C ARG A 253 0.93 -5.02 -12.52
N ILE A 254 1.83 -5.09 -13.48
CA ILE A 254 1.62 -5.77 -14.73
C ILE A 254 2.42 -7.07 -14.68
N ILE A 255 1.74 -8.20 -14.74
CA ILE A 255 2.36 -9.52 -14.71
C ILE A 255 2.36 -10.07 -16.12
N SER A 256 3.54 -10.41 -16.61
CA SER A 256 3.69 -11.19 -17.83
C SER A 256 3.94 -12.65 -17.45
N ILE A 257 3.13 -13.54 -17.98
CA ILE A 257 3.27 -15.00 -17.84
C ILE A 257 3.47 -15.56 -19.23
N VAL A 258 4.48 -16.38 -19.37
CA VAL A 258 4.78 -17.12 -20.62
C VAL A 258 4.31 -18.55 -20.50
#